data_c465b37e243dcbc4b5e8bd79e635f206
#
_entry.id   c465b37e243dcbc4b5e8bd79e635f206
#
_cell.length_a   1.000
_cell.length_b   1.000
_cell.length_c   1.000
_cell.angle_alpha   90.00
_cell.angle_beta   90.00
_cell.angle_gamma   90.00
#
_symmetry.space_group_name_H-M   'P 1'
#
loop_
_entity.id
_entity.type
_entity.pdbx_description
1 polymer ?
#
loop_
_entity_poly.entity_id
_entity_poly.type
_entity_poly.pdbx_seq_one_letter_code
_entity_poly.pdbx_strand_id
1 'polypeptide(L)'
;MCSSDLRKGDGIEILDISLATRAKNAGKPIEGLETMEEQIGAMASLPMKDHIKSLVETLRMADKTDDVFETMIALYAEGNTARIMPALGAALKSESKPETADDLAVQAAFEEKMITNRNTTMASRLPEHLAKGGAFVAIGALHLAGDLGVIEQLRKAGYTLSAVQ
;
A
#
# COMPACT_ATOMS: atom_id res chain seq x y z
N MET A 1 21.31 -5.20 11.20
CA MET A 1 21.37 -4.48 9.89
C MET A 1 19.94 -4.36 9.41
N CYS A 2 19.47 -3.15 9.19
CA CYS A 2 18.09 -2.93 8.74
C CYS A 2 17.88 -3.55 7.34
N SER A 3 16.83 -4.35 7.17
CA SER A 3 16.48 -5.00 5.91
C SER A 3 16.35 -3.99 4.74
N SER A 4 15.99 -2.74 5.05
CA SER A 4 15.96 -1.64 4.08
C SER A 4 17.35 -1.20 3.60
N ASP A 5 18.41 -1.38 4.41
CA ASP A 5 19.76 -1.01 4.04
C ASP A 5 20.42 -2.02 3.10
N LEU A 6 20.07 -3.30 3.24
CA LEU A 6 20.54 -4.37 2.36
C LEU A 6 20.16 -4.15 0.89
N ARG A 7 19.07 -3.46 0.62
CA ARG A 7 18.55 -3.24 -0.74
C ARG A 7 19.02 -1.93 -1.37
N LYS A 8 19.39 -0.94 -0.56
CA LYS A 8 19.94 0.32 -1.04
C LYS A 8 21.40 0.22 -1.46
N GLY A 9 22.16 -0.72 -0.85
CA GLY A 9 23.58 -0.94 -1.13
C GLY A 9 23.87 -1.64 -2.47
N ASP A 10 22.89 -2.38 -3.00
CA ASP A 10 23.13 -3.27 -4.15
C ASP A 10 22.84 -2.61 -5.51
N GLY A 11 22.54 -1.31 -5.54
CA GLY A 11 22.20 -0.60 -6.79
C GLY A 11 20.93 -1.10 -7.46
N ILE A 12 20.09 -1.86 -6.75
CA ILE A 12 18.83 -2.38 -7.27
C ILE A 12 17.82 -1.24 -7.36
N GLU A 13 17.33 -0.99 -8.57
CA GLU A 13 16.30 0.01 -8.81
C GLU A 13 14.97 -0.43 -8.16
N ILE A 14 14.22 0.52 -7.59
CA ILE A 14 12.88 0.27 -7.05
C ILE A 14 12.01 -0.34 -8.15
N LEU A 15 11.24 -1.39 -7.83
CA LEU A 15 10.47 -2.16 -8.79
C LEU A 15 9.56 -1.29 -9.67
N ASP A 16 8.84 -0.33 -9.10
CA ASP A 16 7.93 0.55 -9.85
C ASP A 16 8.69 1.40 -10.88
N ILE A 17 9.87 1.92 -10.49
CA ILE A 17 10.74 2.71 -11.39
C ILE A 17 11.31 1.80 -12.50
N SER A 18 11.73 0.59 -12.14
CA SER A 18 12.24 -0.39 -13.11
C SER A 18 11.17 -0.78 -14.13
N LEU A 19 9.94 -1.03 -13.69
CA LEU A 19 8.81 -1.35 -14.57
C LEU A 19 8.48 -0.18 -15.50
N ALA A 20 8.43 1.05 -14.99
CA ALA A 20 8.18 2.25 -15.77
C ALA A 20 9.31 2.48 -16.80
N THR A 21 10.57 2.31 -16.41
CA THR A 21 11.74 2.42 -17.31
C THR A 21 11.65 1.38 -18.42
N ARG A 22 11.32 0.13 -18.12
CA ARG A 22 11.14 -0.93 -19.11
C ARG A 22 10.02 -0.64 -20.09
N ALA A 23 8.86 -0.17 -19.60
CA ALA A 23 7.74 0.21 -20.45
C ALA A 23 8.12 1.35 -21.39
N LYS A 24 8.79 2.40 -20.88
CA LYS A 24 9.28 3.52 -21.67
C LYS A 24 10.26 3.07 -22.76
N ASN A 25 11.24 2.22 -22.42
CA ASN A 25 12.22 1.70 -23.37
C ASN A 25 11.57 0.80 -24.43
N ALA A 26 10.46 0.16 -24.13
CA ALA A 26 9.66 -0.63 -25.07
C ALA A 26 8.65 0.21 -25.88
N GLY A 27 8.67 1.53 -25.75
CA GLY A 27 7.74 2.43 -26.45
C GLY A 27 6.28 2.26 -26.02
N LYS A 28 6.03 1.73 -24.79
CA LYS A 28 4.69 1.54 -24.26
C LYS A 28 4.22 2.82 -23.56
N PRO A 29 2.94 3.22 -23.71
CA PRO A 29 2.39 4.32 -22.93
C PRO A 29 2.36 3.95 -21.44
N ILE A 30 2.59 4.95 -20.60
CA ILE A 30 2.53 4.82 -19.15
C ILE A 30 1.53 5.85 -18.65
N GLU A 31 0.54 5.40 -17.91
CA GLU A 31 -0.51 6.24 -17.36
C GLU A 31 -0.63 5.96 -15.86
N GLY A 32 -0.84 7.02 -15.06
CA GLY A 32 -1.07 6.89 -13.62
C GLY A 32 -2.55 6.66 -13.33
N LEU A 33 -2.84 5.76 -12.41
CA LEU A 33 -4.20 5.61 -11.87
C LEU A 33 -4.56 6.72 -10.89
N GLU A 34 -3.57 7.42 -10.37
CA GLU A 34 -3.71 8.59 -9.50
C GLU A 34 -2.72 9.66 -9.92
N THR A 35 -3.05 10.92 -9.68
CA THR A 35 -2.10 12.01 -9.84
C THR A 35 -1.25 12.18 -8.58
N MET A 36 -0.14 12.91 -8.71
CA MET A 36 0.70 13.27 -7.56
C MET A 36 -0.08 14.15 -6.57
N GLU A 37 -0.92 15.06 -7.07
CA GLU A 37 -1.76 15.94 -6.26
C GLU A 37 -2.77 15.13 -5.44
N GLU A 38 -3.36 14.09 -6.01
CA GLU A 38 -4.29 13.21 -5.31
C GLU A 38 -3.58 12.44 -4.18
N GLN A 39 -2.39 11.91 -4.44
CA GLN A 39 -1.62 11.17 -3.43
C GLN A 39 -1.16 12.08 -2.29
N ILE A 40 -0.58 13.23 -2.60
CA ILE A 40 -0.15 14.21 -1.59
C ILE A 40 -1.36 14.79 -0.86
N GLY A 41 -2.45 15.08 -1.58
CA GLY A 41 -3.70 15.58 -1.03
C GLY A 41 -4.33 14.64 -0.03
N ALA A 42 -4.32 13.32 -0.29
CA ALA A 42 -4.79 12.31 0.65
C ALA A 42 -4.04 12.40 1.99
N MET A 43 -2.71 12.45 1.93
CA MET A 43 -1.87 12.59 3.12
C MET A 43 -2.09 13.95 3.81
N ALA A 44 -2.05 15.05 3.05
CA ALA A 44 -2.22 16.40 3.60
C ALA A 44 -3.62 16.65 4.20
N SER A 45 -4.62 15.84 3.84
CA SER A 45 -5.97 15.94 4.38
C SER A 45 -6.11 15.41 5.81
N LEU A 46 -5.11 14.69 6.31
CA LEU A 46 -5.09 14.25 7.71
C LEU A 46 -4.75 15.44 8.63
N PRO A 47 -5.41 15.56 9.79
CA PRO A 47 -5.09 16.62 10.74
C PRO A 47 -3.63 16.55 11.22
N MET A 48 -3.00 17.70 11.43
CA MET A 48 -1.61 17.78 11.94
C MET A 48 -1.42 16.99 13.24
N LYS A 49 -2.40 17.00 14.14
CA LYS A 49 -2.36 16.22 15.38
C LYS A 49 -2.19 14.71 15.13
N ASP A 50 -2.81 14.20 14.07
CA ASP A 50 -2.77 12.78 13.72
C ASP A 50 -1.41 12.41 13.12
N HIS A 51 -0.81 13.30 12.33
CA HIS A 51 0.57 13.15 11.87
C HIS A 51 1.56 13.10 13.03
N ILE A 52 1.44 14.01 14.01
CA ILE A 52 2.29 14.03 15.20
C ILE A 52 2.12 12.74 16.00
N LYS A 53 0.88 12.29 16.17
CA LYS A 53 0.57 11.05 16.89
C LYS A 53 1.21 9.84 16.19
N SER A 54 1.03 9.71 14.88
CA SER A 54 1.64 8.64 14.08
C SER A 54 3.17 8.67 14.15
N LEU A 55 3.78 9.85 14.13
CA LEU A 55 5.23 9.99 14.30
C LEU A 55 5.69 9.50 15.69
N VAL A 56 4.98 9.87 16.75
CA VAL A 56 5.29 9.42 18.11
C VAL A 56 5.18 7.90 18.22
N GLU A 57 4.15 7.29 17.65
CA GLU A 57 4.00 5.83 17.66
C GLU A 57 5.12 5.14 16.83
N THR A 58 5.49 5.70 15.68
CA THR A 58 6.62 5.20 14.89
C THR A 58 7.93 5.24 15.69
N LEU A 59 8.18 6.31 16.42
CA LEU A 59 9.37 6.43 17.26
C LEU A 59 9.39 5.41 18.42
N ARG A 60 8.23 5.10 18.98
CA ARG A 60 8.08 4.07 20.03
C ARG A 60 8.38 2.67 19.50
N MET A 61 8.18 2.46 18.21
CA MET A 61 8.44 1.18 17.56
C MET A 61 9.84 1.08 16.95
N ALA A 62 10.69 2.09 17.14
CA ALA A 62 12.00 2.15 16.46
C ALA A 62 12.82 0.88 16.67
N ASP A 63 12.81 0.31 17.88
CA ASP A 63 13.55 -0.91 18.21
C ASP A 63 13.00 -2.19 17.55
N LYS A 64 11.75 -2.16 17.06
CA LYS A 64 11.07 -3.29 16.40
C LYS A 64 10.92 -3.11 14.89
N THR A 65 11.43 -2.01 14.37
CA THR A 65 11.24 -1.67 12.95
C THR A 65 11.73 -2.79 12.04
N ASP A 66 12.87 -3.40 12.35
CA ASP A 66 13.46 -4.47 11.56
C ASP A 66 12.57 -5.73 11.58
N ASP A 67 12.08 -6.15 12.73
CA ASP A 67 11.18 -7.31 12.86
C ASP A 67 9.87 -7.11 12.12
N VAL A 68 9.33 -5.88 12.15
CA VAL A 68 8.12 -5.50 11.41
C VAL A 68 8.37 -5.60 9.90
N PHE A 69 9.47 -5.04 9.41
CA PHE A 69 9.80 -5.11 7.98
C PHE A 69 10.07 -6.54 7.52
N GLU A 70 10.80 -7.34 8.28
CA GLU A 70 11.03 -8.75 7.96
C GLU A 70 9.72 -9.55 7.90
N THR A 71 8.82 -9.31 8.84
CA THR A 71 7.49 -9.92 8.84
C THR A 71 6.69 -9.52 7.59
N MET A 72 6.68 -8.24 7.25
CA MET A 72 5.99 -7.75 6.04
C MET A 72 6.57 -8.36 4.77
N ILE A 73 7.90 -8.48 4.67
CA ILE A 73 8.59 -9.08 3.53
C ILE A 73 8.25 -10.56 3.42
N ALA A 74 8.26 -11.30 4.54
CA ALA A 74 7.91 -12.72 4.56
C ALA A 74 6.46 -12.95 4.08
N LEU A 75 5.51 -12.20 4.64
CA LEU A 75 4.10 -12.26 4.23
C LEU A 75 3.91 -11.90 2.75
N TYR A 76 4.64 -10.92 2.26
CA TYR A 76 4.61 -10.55 0.84
C TYR A 76 5.16 -11.67 -0.05
N ALA A 77 6.31 -12.26 0.31
CA ALA A 77 6.94 -13.34 -0.43
C ALA A 77 6.10 -14.63 -0.47
N GLU A 78 5.31 -14.86 0.58
CA GLU A 78 4.35 -15.98 0.65
C GLU A 78 3.03 -15.71 -0.12
N GLY A 79 2.84 -14.52 -0.68
CA GLY A 79 1.57 -14.11 -1.29
C GLY A 79 0.46 -13.77 -0.28
N ASN A 80 0.79 -13.68 1.01
CA ASN A 80 -0.16 -13.42 2.10
C ASN A 80 -0.36 -11.92 2.38
N THR A 81 -0.46 -11.11 1.34
CA THR A 81 -0.53 -9.63 1.47
C THR A 81 -1.71 -9.15 2.31
N ALA A 82 -2.82 -9.88 2.34
CA ALA A 82 -3.98 -9.57 3.18
C ALA A 82 -3.66 -9.60 4.70
N ARG A 83 -2.58 -10.28 5.12
CA ARG A 83 -2.17 -10.39 6.52
C ARG A 83 -1.22 -9.28 6.96
N ILE A 84 -0.70 -8.48 6.04
CA ILE A 84 0.30 -7.42 6.35
C ILE A 84 -0.30 -6.38 7.29
N MET A 85 -1.47 -5.81 6.99
CA MET A 85 -2.11 -4.82 7.85
C MET A 85 -2.51 -5.38 9.24
N PRO A 86 -3.13 -6.57 9.34
CA PRO A 86 -3.35 -7.20 10.65
C PRO A 86 -2.07 -7.46 11.45
N ALA A 87 -0.99 -7.90 10.80
CA ALA A 87 0.29 -8.13 11.47
C ALA A 87 0.91 -6.84 11.99
N LEU A 88 0.88 -5.77 11.19
CA LEU A 88 1.32 -4.44 11.60
C LEU A 88 0.49 -3.93 12.80
N GLY A 89 -0.83 -4.05 12.74
CA GLY A 89 -1.71 -3.70 13.85
C GLY A 89 -1.43 -4.50 15.13
N ALA A 90 -1.12 -5.79 15.01
CA ALA A 90 -0.73 -6.63 16.15
C ALA A 90 0.62 -6.19 16.75
N ALA A 91 1.60 -5.84 15.91
CA ALA A 91 2.89 -5.33 16.36
C ALA A 91 2.76 -4.00 17.12
N LEU A 92 1.89 -3.12 16.66
CA LEU A 92 1.57 -1.84 17.31
C LEU A 92 0.91 -2.05 18.70
N LYS A 93 0.07 -3.07 18.84
CA LYS A 93 -0.67 -3.36 20.10
C LYS A 93 0.18 -3.98 21.20
N SER A 94 1.29 -4.64 20.87
CA SER A 94 2.01 -5.51 21.83
C SER A 94 2.72 -4.77 22.96
N GLU A 95 2.85 -3.44 22.93
CA GLU A 95 3.58 -2.66 23.94
C GLU A 95 2.83 -1.46 24.50
N SER A 96 1.63 -1.21 24.04
CA SER A 96 0.95 0.03 24.38
C SER A 96 -0.05 -0.15 25.48
N LYS A 97 -0.30 0.92 26.18
CA LYS A 97 -1.55 1.15 26.89
C LYS A 97 -2.74 0.70 26.04
N PRO A 98 -3.86 0.27 26.63
CA PRO A 98 -5.06 -0.02 25.89
C PRO A 98 -5.36 1.08 24.87
N GLU A 99 -5.64 0.72 23.62
CA GLU A 99 -6.01 1.66 22.57
C GLU A 99 -7.20 2.51 23.05
N THR A 100 -7.07 3.81 22.88
CA THR A 100 -8.17 4.74 23.17
C THR A 100 -9.11 4.83 21.97
N ALA A 101 -10.33 5.31 22.18
CA ALA A 101 -11.25 5.61 21.07
C ALA A 101 -10.66 6.60 20.06
N ASP A 102 -9.81 7.52 20.52
CA ASP A 102 -9.09 8.47 19.66
C ASP A 102 -8.01 7.76 18.82
N ASP A 103 -7.31 6.76 19.37
CA ASP A 103 -6.33 5.95 18.61
C ASP A 103 -7.01 5.20 17.46
N LEU A 104 -8.13 4.56 17.75
CA LEU A 104 -8.92 3.84 16.75
C LEU A 104 -9.49 4.77 15.68
N ALA A 105 -9.92 5.98 16.06
CA ALA A 105 -10.41 6.97 15.10
C ALA A 105 -9.31 7.48 14.16
N VAL A 106 -8.10 7.72 14.68
CA VAL A 106 -6.93 8.11 13.87
C VAL A 106 -6.55 7.01 12.90
N GLN A 107 -6.51 5.76 13.36
CA GLN A 107 -6.21 4.60 12.51
C GLN A 107 -7.26 4.43 11.41
N ALA A 108 -8.54 4.52 11.74
CA ALA A 108 -9.63 4.40 10.77
C ALA A 108 -9.58 5.53 9.73
N ALA A 109 -9.32 6.77 10.13
CA ALA A 109 -9.19 7.89 9.21
C ALA A 109 -7.98 7.74 8.28
N PHE A 110 -6.86 7.22 8.80
CA PHE A 110 -5.69 6.91 7.98
C PHE A 110 -6.00 5.81 6.95
N GLU A 111 -6.59 4.70 7.39
CA GLU A 111 -6.96 3.59 6.50
C GLU A 111 -7.96 4.03 5.42
N GLU A 112 -8.97 4.80 5.81
CA GLU A 112 -9.94 5.35 4.86
C GLU A 112 -9.26 6.19 3.78
N LYS A 113 -8.44 7.17 4.17
CA LYS A 113 -7.85 8.15 3.24
C LYS A 113 -6.69 7.58 2.44
N MET A 114 -5.82 6.79 3.08
CA MET A 114 -4.59 6.32 2.46
C MET A 114 -4.76 5.00 1.70
N ILE A 115 -5.81 4.22 2.01
CA ILE A 115 -6.05 2.92 1.39
C ILE A 115 -7.41 2.91 0.68
N THR A 116 -8.51 2.99 1.42
CA THR A 116 -9.85 2.70 0.89
C THR A 116 -10.31 3.66 -0.21
N ASN A 117 -10.19 4.97 0.03
CA ASN A 117 -10.58 5.99 -0.95
C ASN A 117 -9.72 5.91 -2.21
N ARG A 118 -8.43 5.66 -2.06
CA ARG A 118 -7.51 5.46 -3.16
C ARG A 118 -7.82 4.18 -3.94
N ASN A 119 -8.15 3.07 -3.26
CA ASN A 119 -8.61 1.85 -3.91
C ASN A 119 -9.82 2.10 -4.79
N THR A 120 -10.79 2.87 -4.29
CA THR A 120 -11.99 3.23 -5.04
C THR A 120 -11.65 4.07 -6.27
N THR A 121 -10.76 5.04 -6.13
CA THR A 121 -10.30 5.86 -7.25
C THR A 121 -9.61 5.00 -8.31
N MET A 122 -8.64 4.17 -7.92
CA MET A 122 -7.91 3.28 -8.84
C MET A 122 -8.86 2.29 -9.52
N ALA A 123 -9.74 1.63 -8.77
CA ALA A 123 -10.69 0.66 -9.31
C ALA A 123 -11.68 1.30 -10.30
N SER A 124 -12.10 2.55 -10.08
CA SER A 124 -13.01 3.26 -10.98
C SER A 124 -12.37 3.65 -12.31
N ARG A 125 -11.05 3.85 -12.34
CA ARG A 125 -10.28 4.26 -13.53
C ARG A 125 -9.79 3.07 -14.38
N LEU A 126 -9.55 1.93 -13.73
CA LEU A 126 -9.04 0.72 -14.40
C LEU A 126 -9.89 0.24 -15.59
N PRO A 127 -11.22 0.25 -15.56
CA PRO A 127 -12.04 -0.23 -16.68
C PRO A 127 -11.72 0.41 -18.02
N GLU A 128 -11.40 1.70 -18.07
CA GLU A 128 -11.04 2.40 -19.31
C GLU A 128 -9.75 1.84 -19.93
N HIS A 129 -8.77 1.50 -19.10
CA HIS A 129 -7.50 0.92 -19.55
C HIS A 129 -7.67 -0.56 -19.93
N LEU A 130 -8.43 -1.32 -19.14
CA LEU A 130 -8.66 -2.74 -19.35
C LEU A 130 -9.46 -3.03 -20.62
N ALA A 131 -10.41 -2.16 -20.97
CA ALA A 131 -11.25 -2.31 -22.18
C ALA A 131 -10.42 -2.28 -23.47
N LYS A 132 -9.26 -1.63 -23.48
CA LYS A 132 -8.35 -1.59 -24.63
C LYS A 132 -7.56 -2.90 -24.80
N GLY A 133 -7.54 -3.75 -23.77
CA GLY A 133 -6.76 -4.99 -23.75
C GLY A 133 -5.24 -4.75 -23.64
N GLY A 134 -4.51 -5.80 -23.25
CA GLY A 134 -3.04 -5.78 -23.19
C GLY A 134 -2.44 -4.83 -22.15
N ALA A 135 -3.22 -4.39 -21.17
CA ALA A 135 -2.76 -3.54 -20.08
C ALA A 135 -1.97 -4.36 -19.05
N PHE A 136 -0.84 -3.83 -18.61
CA PHE A 136 -0.13 -4.27 -17.40
C PHE A 136 -0.35 -3.22 -16.31
N VAL A 137 -0.81 -3.65 -15.15
CA VAL A 137 -1.14 -2.77 -14.02
C VAL A 137 -0.26 -3.13 -12.83
N ALA A 138 0.45 -2.15 -12.28
CA ALA A 138 1.24 -2.28 -11.07
C ALA A 138 0.64 -1.39 -9.96
N ILE A 139 0.27 -1.99 -8.85
CA ILE A 139 -0.32 -1.31 -7.70
C ILE A 139 0.35 -1.86 -6.43
N GLY A 140 0.56 -0.99 -5.44
CA GLY A 140 1.10 -1.39 -4.15
C GLY A 140 0.27 -2.51 -3.51
N ALA A 141 0.95 -3.54 -2.98
CA ALA A 141 0.31 -4.78 -2.51
C ALA A 141 -0.79 -4.56 -1.46
N LEU A 142 -0.66 -3.53 -0.62
CA LEU A 142 -1.66 -3.19 0.41
C LEU A 142 -3.00 -2.72 -0.18
N HIS A 143 -3.01 -2.27 -1.43
CA HIS A 143 -4.22 -1.84 -2.12
C HIS A 143 -5.00 -3.00 -2.78
N LEU A 144 -4.40 -4.17 -2.91
CA LEU A 144 -4.96 -5.28 -3.68
C LEU A 144 -5.97 -6.11 -2.90
N ALA A 145 -5.66 -6.43 -1.63
CA ALA A 145 -6.39 -7.40 -0.82
C ALA A 145 -7.53 -6.77 -0.01
N GLY A 146 -8.44 -7.63 0.48
CA GLY A 146 -9.57 -7.26 1.35
C GLY A 146 -10.82 -6.87 0.58
N ASP A 147 -11.93 -6.71 1.31
CA ASP A 147 -13.27 -6.45 0.74
C ASP A 147 -13.38 -5.11 0.00
N LEU A 148 -12.52 -4.15 0.36
CA LEU A 148 -12.37 -2.83 -0.24
C LEU A 148 -11.09 -2.73 -1.09
N GLY A 149 -10.38 -3.84 -1.28
CA GLY A 149 -9.22 -3.91 -2.16
C GLY A 149 -9.60 -3.80 -3.64
N VAL A 150 -8.65 -3.39 -4.46
CA VAL A 150 -8.86 -3.19 -5.91
C VAL A 150 -9.31 -4.50 -6.59
N ILE A 151 -8.77 -5.66 -6.18
CA ILE A 151 -9.15 -6.96 -6.74
C ILE A 151 -10.65 -7.22 -6.52
N GLU A 152 -11.15 -7.03 -5.31
CA GLU A 152 -12.56 -7.30 -5.00
C GLU A 152 -13.50 -6.27 -5.65
N GLN A 153 -13.09 -5.03 -5.74
CA GLN A 153 -13.87 -4.00 -6.46
C GLN A 153 -13.99 -4.32 -7.96
N LEU A 154 -12.92 -4.80 -8.59
CA LEU A 154 -12.97 -5.25 -10.00
C LEU A 154 -13.86 -6.50 -10.17
N ARG A 155 -13.83 -7.45 -9.22
CA ARG A 155 -14.76 -8.61 -9.25
C ARG A 155 -16.22 -8.16 -9.17
N LYS A 156 -16.53 -7.24 -8.27
CA LYS A 156 -17.88 -6.63 -8.15
C LYS A 156 -18.30 -5.88 -9.42
N ALA A 157 -17.33 -5.33 -10.16
CA ALA A 157 -17.56 -4.70 -11.46
C ALA A 157 -17.67 -5.72 -12.63
N GLY A 158 -17.62 -7.03 -12.35
CA GLY A 158 -17.82 -8.09 -13.33
C GLY A 158 -16.56 -8.64 -14.00
N TYR A 159 -15.37 -8.26 -13.53
CA TYR A 159 -14.11 -8.80 -14.04
C TYR A 159 -13.80 -10.18 -13.44
N THR A 160 -13.29 -11.09 -14.25
CA THR A 160 -12.74 -12.37 -13.80
C THR A 160 -11.25 -12.19 -13.52
N LEU A 161 -10.81 -12.49 -12.30
CA LEU A 161 -9.43 -12.36 -11.86
C LEU A 161 -8.92 -13.70 -11.36
N SER A 162 -7.82 -14.16 -11.92
CA SER A 162 -7.13 -15.41 -11.54
C SER A 162 -5.73 -15.10 -11.02
N ALA A 163 -5.33 -15.76 -9.94
CA ALA A 163 -3.95 -15.72 -9.50
C ALA A 163 -3.08 -16.49 -10.48
N VAL A 164 -1.90 -15.95 -10.79
CA VAL A 164 -0.87 -16.65 -11.58
C VAL A 164 0.25 -17.00 -10.59
N GLN A 165 0.57 -18.29 -10.50
CA GLN A 165 1.67 -18.80 -9.68
C GLN A 165 2.97 -18.84 -10.47
#